data_a28f7bde5b0f70b4b1bf1284fec0572f
#
_entry.id   a28f7bde5b0f70b4b1bf1284fec0572f
#
_cell.length_a   1.000
_cell.length_b   1.000
_cell.length_c   1.000
_cell.angle_alpha   90.00
_cell.angle_beta   90.00
_cell.angle_gamma   90.00
#
_symmetry.space_group_name_H-M   'P 1'
#
loop_
_entity.id
_entity.type
_entity.pdbx_description
1 polymer ?
#
loop_
_entity_poly.entity_id
_entity_poly.type
_entity_poly.pdbx_seq_one_letter_code
_entity_poly.pdbx_strand_id
1 'polypeptide(L)'
;MIFITSLTTAQFARKRFTRDETRERIMLKADELFRQFGFEKTTVADIAEELRMSPANIYKFFSCKEAIIQASADRNLVVLGEAVQGHLVDAGPALDRIEKVLVTVYRHTVDILRNERQVFKLMIRAYEQKWDCCAEFDNLLLKTFTKLVKEGMSTGEFEPGDALATAHVLFDCLILIRTPHLYQQEGRELNEKRIRGMVRFLGRALK
;
A
#
# COMPACT_ATOMS: atom_id res chain seq x y z
N MET A 1 50.81 36.76 -23.36
CA MET A 1 50.72 36.67 -21.89
C MET A 1 49.25 36.49 -21.55
N ILE A 2 48.83 35.23 -21.50
CA ILE A 2 47.40 34.85 -21.33
C ILE A 2 47.25 34.39 -19.88
N PHE A 3 46.47 35.13 -19.10
CA PHE A 3 46.09 34.77 -17.73
C PHE A 3 45.07 33.64 -17.78
N ILE A 4 45.46 32.44 -17.37
CA ILE A 4 44.55 31.32 -17.09
C ILE A 4 44.06 31.54 -15.67
N THR A 5 42.84 32.06 -15.55
CA THR A 5 42.13 32.18 -14.27
C THR A 5 41.75 30.80 -13.81
N SER A 6 42.34 30.34 -12.70
CA SER A 6 41.99 29.09 -12.01
C SER A 6 40.56 29.18 -11.49
N LEU A 7 39.66 28.46 -12.10
CA LEU A 7 38.33 28.23 -11.55
C LEU A 7 38.46 27.33 -10.31
N THR A 8 38.24 27.95 -9.20
CA THR A 8 38.29 27.39 -7.84
C THR A 8 37.27 26.24 -7.69
N THR A 9 37.75 25.09 -7.27
CA THR A 9 37.06 23.83 -6.99
C THR A 9 36.18 23.90 -5.70
N ALA A 10 35.32 24.88 -5.58
CA ALA A 10 34.58 25.14 -4.34
C ALA A 10 33.09 25.41 -4.58
N GLN A 11 32.38 24.50 -5.26
CA GLN A 11 30.90 24.58 -5.29
C GLN A 11 30.21 23.23 -5.45
N PHE A 12 30.72 22.15 -4.88
CA PHE A 12 29.90 21.01 -4.54
C PHE A 12 29.56 21.08 -3.05
N ALA A 13 28.72 22.07 -2.69
CA ALA A 13 28.06 22.05 -1.39
C ALA A 13 27.24 20.76 -1.33
N ARG A 14 27.68 19.75 -0.55
CA ARG A 14 26.91 18.56 -0.24
C ARG A 14 25.57 19.04 0.29
N LYS A 15 24.50 18.85 -0.48
CA LYS A 15 23.14 19.17 -0.06
C LYS A 15 22.91 18.51 1.30
N ARG A 16 22.76 19.28 2.34
CA ARG A 16 22.42 18.80 3.68
C ARG A 16 20.95 18.43 3.65
N PHE A 17 20.67 17.14 3.69
CA PHE A 17 19.32 16.63 3.81
C PHE A 17 18.84 16.79 5.25
N THR A 18 17.58 17.12 5.43
CA THR A 18 16.90 17.08 6.73
C THR A 18 16.85 15.63 7.24
N ARG A 19 16.43 15.45 8.50
CA ARG A 19 16.26 14.11 9.07
C ARG A 19 15.21 13.31 8.29
N ASP A 20 14.08 13.94 7.96
CA ASP A 20 12.97 13.29 7.24
C ASP A 20 13.35 12.97 5.78
N GLU A 21 13.99 13.91 5.08
CA GLU A 21 14.54 13.64 3.73
C GLU A 21 15.55 12.49 3.73
N THR A 22 16.37 12.38 4.76
CA THR A 22 17.34 11.29 4.88
C THR A 22 16.64 9.97 5.13
N ARG A 23 15.65 9.93 6.02
CA ARG A 23 14.83 8.75 6.28
C ARG A 23 14.12 8.27 5.01
N GLU A 24 13.52 9.19 4.27
CA GLU A 24 12.85 8.88 2.99
C GLU A 24 13.82 8.33 1.95
N ARG A 25 15.02 8.88 1.82
CA ARG A 25 16.05 8.36 0.92
C ARG A 25 16.47 6.94 1.27
N ILE A 26 16.59 6.62 2.57
CA ILE A 26 16.90 5.27 3.03
C ILE A 26 15.76 4.32 2.62
N MET A 27 14.52 4.73 2.83
CA MET A 27 13.33 3.95 2.44
C MET A 27 13.28 3.68 0.94
N LEU A 28 13.43 4.73 0.12
CA LEU A 28 13.41 4.60 -1.34
C LEU A 28 14.48 3.62 -1.85
N LYS A 29 15.71 3.73 -1.30
CA LYS A 29 16.78 2.83 -1.69
C LYS A 29 16.55 1.39 -1.18
N ALA A 30 16.02 1.24 0.03
CA ALA A 30 15.65 -0.08 0.55
C ALA A 30 14.56 -0.74 -0.33
N ASP A 31 13.52 0.00 -0.72
CA ASP A 31 12.46 -0.49 -1.59
C ASP A 31 13.02 -0.96 -2.95
N GLU A 32 13.94 -0.18 -3.54
CA GLU A 32 14.61 -0.54 -4.80
C GLU A 32 15.37 -1.87 -4.66
N LEU A 33 16.20 -2.00 -3.62
CA LEU A 33 16.97 -3.21 -3.37
C LEU A 33 16.07 -4.42 -3.00
N PHE A 34 15.00 -4.19 -2.24
CA PHE A 34 14.04 -5.23 -1.90
C PHE A 34 13.29 -5.73 -3.15
N ARG A 35 12.95 -4.86 -4.09
CA ARG A 35 12.35 -5.26 -5.38
C ARG A 35 13.31 -6.08 -6.23
N GLN A 36 14.58 -5.68 -6.27
CA GLN A 36 15.59 -6.31 -7.11
C GLN A 36 16.09 -7.64 -6.53
N PHE A 37 16.47 -7.67 -5.25
CA PHE A 37 17.17 -8.80 -4.63
C PHE A 37 16.32 -9.56 -3.61
N GLY A 38 15.23 -8.97 -3.15
CA GLY A 38 14.40 -9.45 -2.05
C GLY A 38 14.88 -8.95 -0.69
N PHE A 39 13.91 -8.75 0.21
CA PHE A 39 14.17 -8.23 1.55
C PHE A 39 14.99 -9.19 2.42
N GLU A 40 14.96 -10.50 2.16
CA GLU A 40 15.74 -11.49 2.91
C GLU A 40 17.24 -11.35 2.62
N LYS A 41 17.61 -11.19 1.35
CA LYS A 41 18.99 -11.13 0.87
C LYS A 41 19.64 -9.76 1.07
N THR A 42 18.86 -8.67 0.98
CA THR A 42 19.38 -7.32 1.16
C THR A 42 19.79 -7.06 2.60
N THR A 43 20.98 -6.51 2.82
CA THR A 43 21.49 -6.14 4.14
C THR A 43 21.43 -4.62 4.36
N VAL A 44 21.57 -4.20 5.64
CA VAL A 44 21.71 -2.76 5.95
C VAL A 44 23.01 -2.18 5.37
N ALA A 45 24.03 -3.02 5.22
CA ALA A 45 25.29 -2.62 4.61
C ALA A 45 25.11 -2.31 3.11
N ASP A 46 24.33 -3.10 2.38
CA ASP A 46 24.03 -2.86 0.95
C ASP A 46 23.29 -1.53 0.77
N ILE A 47 22.29 -1.26 1.62
CA ILE A 47 21.55 0.01 1.60
C ILE A 47 22.48 1.20 1.89
N ALA A 48 23.37 1.04 2.86
CA ALA A 48 24.33 2.07 3.25
C ALA A 48 25.35 2.35 2.14
N GLU A 49 25.86 1.32 1.49
CA GLU A 49 26.79 1.41 0.36
C GLU A 49 26.18 2.19 -0.80
N GLU A 50 24.99 1.84 -1.23
CA GLU A 50 24.24 2.51 -2.29
C GLU A 50 23.98 4.00 -1.98
N LEU A 51 23.78 4.34 -0.72
CA LEU A 51 23.58 5.72 -0.28
C LEU A 51 24.89 6.46 0.04
N ARG A 52 26.06 5.79 -0.06
CA ARG A 52 27.36 6.28 0.38
C ARG A 52 27.35 6.75 1.83
N MET A 53 26.74 5.96 2.70
CA MET A 53 26.63 6.15 4.14
C MET A 53 27.31 5.01 4.90
N SER A 54 27.57 5.22 6.18
CA SER A 54 27.93 4.07 7.06
C SER A 54 26.68 3.34 7.52
N PRO A 55 26.73 2.01 7.76
CA PRO A 55 25.61 1.30 8.40
C PRO A 55 25.16 1.91 9.71
N ALA A 56 26.10 2.42 10.52
CA ALA A 56 25.80 3.14 11.76
C ALA A 56 24.94 4.39 11.54
N ASN A 57 25.04 5.03 10.38
CA ASN A 57 24.18 6.15 10.05
C ASN A 57 22.75 5.72 9.71
N ILE A 58 22.57 4.56 9.05
CA ILE A 58 21.23 3.97 8.81
C ILE A 58 20.55 3.65 10.14
N TYR A 59 21.29 3.07 11.10
CA TYR A 59 20.74 2.72 12.43
C TYR A 59 20.30 3.92 13.29
N LYS A 60 20.64 5.15 12.93
CA LYS A 60 20.06 6.36 13.54
C LYS A 60 18.60 6.62 13.14
N PHE A 61 18.16 6.03 12.05
CA PHE A 61 16.82 6.19 11.48
C PHE A 61 15.95 4.96 11.66
N PHE A 62 16.55 3.77 11.66
CA PHE A 62 15.87 2.49 11.80
C PHE A 62 16.66 1.62 12.76
N SER A 63 16.00 1.16 13.83
CA SER A 63 16.64 0.39 14.91
C SER A 63 17.26 -0.93 14.45
N CYS A 64 16.71 -1.52 13.40
CA CYS A 64 17.17 -2.80 12.83
C CYS A 64 16.68 -2.93 11.37
N LYS A 65 17.16 -3.96 10.67
CA LYS A 65 16.71 -4.30 9.30
C LYS A 65 15.20 -4.54 9.26
N GLU A 66 14.65 -5.21 10.26
CA GLU A 66 13.22 -5.51 10.32
C GLU A 66 12.36 -4.23 10.33
N ALA A 67 12.80 -3.17 11.03
CA ALA A 67 12.12 -1.88 11.04
C ALA A 67 12.09 -1.23 9.64
N ILE A 68 13.10 -1.46 8.81
CA ILE A 68 13.11 -0.99 7.41
C ILE A 68 12.12 -1.81 6.58
N ILE A 69 12.07 -3.13 6.79
CA ILE A 69 11.18 -4.04 6.08
C ILE A 69 9.72 -3.71 6.39
N GLN A 70 9.39 -3.49 7.66
CA GLN A 70 8.04 -3.10 8.09
C GLN A 70 7.63 -1.75 7.51
N ALA A 71 8.52 -0.76 7.54
CA ALA A 71 8.25 0.55 6.95
C ALA A 71 8.06 0.50 5.42
N SER A 72 8.72 -0.44 4.73
CA SER A 72 8.51 -0.69 3.31
C SER A 72 7.11 -1.28 3.04
N ALA A 73 6.66 -2.23 3.86
CA ALA A 73 5.31 -2.78 3.78
C ALA A 73 4.23 -1.72 4.04
N ASP A 74 4.42 -0.92 5.10
CA ASP A 74 3.55 0.20 5.46
C ASP A 74 3.39 1.18 4.28
N ARG A 75 4.48 1.61 3.69
CA ARG A 75 4.47 2.50 2.52
C ARG A 75 3.64 1.96 1.35
N ASN A 76 3.75 0.67 1.04
CA ASN A 76 2.95 0.06 -0.02
C ASN A 76 1.45 0.13 0.28
N LEU A 77 1.05 -0.11 1.54
CA LEU A 77 -0.35 -0.04 1.96
C LEU A 77 -0.85 1.41 2.07
N VAL A 78 -0.01 2.38 2.43
CA VAL A 78 -0.35 3.81 2.41
C VAL A 78 -0.71 4.25 1.00
N VAL A 79 0.10 3.92 -0.01
CA VAL A 79 -0.17 4.26 -1.43
C VAL A 79 -1.50 3.64 -1.90
N LEU A 80 -1.76 2.38 -1.54
CA LEU A 80 -3.04 1.74 -1.84
C LEU A 80 -4.20 2.43 -1.11
N GLY A 81 -3.99 2.81 0.15
CA GLY A 81 -4.98 3.52 0.97
C GLY A 81 -5.39 4.87 0.37
N GLU A 82 -4.43 5.64 -0.14
CA GLU A 82 -4.70 6.91 -0.84
C GLU A 82 -5.56 6.68 -2.10
N ALA A 83 -5.22 5.67 -2.90
CA ALA A 83 -6.01 5.31 -4.08
C ALA A 83 -7.45 4.88 -3.73
N VAL A 84 -7.63 4.13 -2.65
CA VAL A 84 -8.94 3.73 -2.12
C VAL A 84 -9.75 4.94 -1.65
N GLN A 85 -9.12 5.84 -0.89
CA GLN A 85 -9.78 7.06 -0.39
C GLN A 85 -10.17 8.02 -1.51
N GLY A 86 -9.45 8.02 -2.63
CA GLY A 86 -9.81 8.78 -3.82
C GLY A 86 -11.23 8.51 -4.30
N HIS A 87 -11.73 7.28 -4.14
CA HIS A 87 -13.10 6.92 -4.53
C HIS A 87 -14.20 7.47 -3.61
N LEU A 88 -13.85 8.05 -2.45
CA LEU A 88 -14.81 8.72 -1.57
C LEU A 88 -15.35 10.04 -2.15
N VAL A 89 -14.62 10.66 -3.07
CA VAL A 89 -14.99 11.91 -3.72
C VAL A 89 -15.47 11.73 -5.18
N ASP A 90 -15.46 10.49 -5.68
CA ASP A 90 -16.01 10.16 -6.99
C ASP A 90 -17.52 10.51 -7.05
N ALA A 91 -17.98 10.94 -8.22
CA ALA A 91 -19.40 11.08 -8.48
C ALA A 91 -20.05 9.70 -8.75
N GLY A 92 -21.33 9.57 -8.42
CA GLY A 92 -22.15 8.41 -8.75
C GLY A 92 -22.63 7.61 -7.53
N PRO A 93 -23.36 6.51 -7.79
CA PRO A 93 -23.94 5.66 -6.76
C PRO A 93 -22.90 5.12 -5.77
N ALA A 94 -23.29 4.93 -4.51
CA ALA A 94 -22.43 4.40 -3.47
C ALA A 94 -21.96 2.97 -3.81
N LEU A 95 -22.82 2.14 -4.40
CA LEU A 95 -22.47 0.79 -4.83
C LEU A 95 -21.38 0.76 -5.90
N ASP A 96 -21.45 1.67 -6.87
CA ASP A 96 -20.42 1.77 -7.94
C ASP A 96 -19.07 2.20 -7.36
N ARG A 97 -19.07 3.06 -6.35
CA ARG A 97 -17.87 3.51 -5.65
C ARG A 97 -17.28 2.39 -4.79
N ILE A 98 -18.11 1.56 -4.14
CA ILE A 98 -17.68 0.33 -3.45
C ILE A 98 -17.04 -0.62 -4.47
N GLU A 99 -17.63 -0.79 -5.65
CA GLU A 99 -17.05 -1.61 -6.72
C GLU A 99 -15.66 -1.11 -7.13
N LYS A 100 -15.51 0.22 -7.34
CA LYS A 100 -14.22 0.84 -7.69
C LYS A 100 -13.16 0.60 -6.62
N VAL A 101 -13.50 0.76 -5.33
CA VAL A 101 -12.59 0.47 -4.21
C VAL A 101 -12.06 -0.96 -4.30
N LEU A 102 -12.95 -1.93 -4.47
CA LEU A 102 -12.58 -3.35 -4.53
C LEU A 102 -11.76 -3.70 -5.77
N VAL A 103 -12.11 -3.12 -6.92
CA VAL A 103 -11.33 -3.29 -8.16
C VAL A 103 -9.94 -2.66 -8.02
N THR A 104 -9.82 -1.54 -7.31
CA THR A 104 -8.52 -0.90 -7.03
C THR A 104 -7.64 -1.80 -6.17
N VAL A 105 -8.16 -2.36 -5.07
CA VAL A 105 -7.43 -3.32 -4.21
C VAL A 105 -7.00 -4.55 -5.01
N TYR A 106 -7.92 -5.10 -5.80
CA TYR A 106 -7.63 -6.27 -6.66
C TYR A 106 -6.51 -5.98 -7.68
N ARG A 107 -6.64 -4.88 -8.44
CA ARG A 107 -5.66 -4.51 -9.47
C ARG A 107 -4.28 -4.31 -8.88
N HIS A 108 -4.18 -3.59 -7.77
CA HIS A 108 -2.93 -3.38 -7.06
C HIS A 108 -2.29 -4.71 -6.64
N THR A 109 -3.07 -5.60 -6.01
CA THR A 109 -2.56 -6.90 -5.56
C THR A 109 -2.11 -7.77 -6.73
N VAL A 110 -2.88 -7.81 -7.84
CA VAL A 110 -2.52 -8.60 -9.03
C VAL A 110 -1.31 -8.03 -9.76
N ASP A 111 -1.19 -6.70 -9.82
CA ASP A 111 -0.03 -6.04 -10.41
C ASP A 111 1.25 -6.39 -9.66
N ILE A 112 1.24 -6.27 -8.33
CA ILE A 112 2.37 -6.67 -7.48
C ILE A 112 2.67 -8.17 -7.62
N LEU A 113 1.66 -9.03 -7.63
CA LEU A 113 1.83 -10.47 -7.81
C LEU A 113 2.54 -10.82 -9.13
N ARG A 114 2.18 -10.12 -10.22
CA ARG A 114 2.70 -10.38 -11.56
C ARG A 114 4.06 -9.76 -11.81
N ASN A 115 4.23 -8.52 -11.37
CA ASN A 115 5.35 -7.67 -11.76
C ASN A 115 6.38 -7.47 -10.65
N GLU A 116 6.01 -7.67 -9.38
CA GLU A 116 6.84 -7.37 -8.21
C GLU A 116 6.85 -8.52 -7.19
N ARG A 117 7.28 -9.70 -7.63
CA ARG A 117 7.23 -10.94 -6.83
C ARG A 117 7.82 -10.81 -5.42
N GLN A 118 8.88 -9.99 -5.23
CA GLN A 118 9.50 -9.80 -3.92
C GLN A 118 8.64 -8.93 -3.00
N VAL A 119 7.99 -7.90 -3.56
CA VAL A 119 7.02 -7.08 -2.81
C VAL A 119 5.80 -7.91 -2.44
N PHE A 120 5.33 -8.79 -3.32
CA PHE A 120 4.23 -9.71 -3.01
C PHE A 120 4.55 -10.64 -1.83
N LYS A 121 5.76 -11.20 -1.78
CA LYS A 121 6.23 -11.99 -0.63
C LYS A 121 6.26 -11.18 0.66
N LEU A 122 6.68 -9.92 0.58
CA LEU A 122 6.66 -9.00 1.72
C LEU A 122 5.24 -8.77 2.23
N MET A 123 4.27 -8.56 1.34
CA MET A 123 2.86 -8.40 1.72
C MET A 123 2.30 -9.65 2.38
N ILE A 124 2.58 -10.85 1.85
CA ILE A 124 2.19 -12.11 2.48
C ILE A 124 2.74 -12.18 3.91
N ARG A 125 4.04 -11.93 4.09
CA ARG A 125 4.70 -11.95 5.40
C ARG A 125 4.04 -10.95 6.37
N ALA A 126 3.74 -9.74 5.90
CA ALA A 126 3.07 -8.72 6.72
C ALA A 126 1.71 -9.21 7.25
N TYR A 127 0.92 -9.87 6.40
CA TYR A 127 -0.36 -10.46 6.79
C TYR A 127 -0.20 -11.64 7.75
N GLU A 128 0.72 -12.58 7.47
CA GLU A 128 0.97 -13.76 8.32
C GLU A 128 1.48 -13.36 9.72
N GLN A 129 2.33 -12.36 9.79
CA GLN A 129 2.89 -11.86 11.05
C GLN A 129 2.00 -10.79 11.71
N LYS A 130 0.86 -10.45 11.11
CA LYS A 130 -0.12 -9.48 11.64
C LYS A 130 0.50 -8.13 11.97
N TRP A 131 1.30 -7.59 11.03
CA TRP A 131 1.89 -6.26 11.23
C TRP A 131 0.82 -5.18 11.30
N ASP A 132 1.08 -4.14 12.09
CA ASP A 132 0.11 -3.06 12.36
C ASP A 132 -0.41 -2.40 11.09
N CYS A 133 0.45 -2.22 10.07
CA CYS A 133 0.06 -1.64 8.80
C CYS A 133 -1.07 -2.42 8.09
N CYS A 134 -1.17 -3.74 8.27
CA CYS A 134 -2.27 -4.54 7.72
C CYS A 134 -3.59 -4.23 8.45
N ALA A 135 -3.55 -4.15 9.79
CA ALA A 135 -4.72 -3.79 10.58
C ALA A 135 -5.17 -2.34 10.32
N GLU A 136 -4.23 -1.42 10.14
CA GLU A 136 -4.50 -0.04 9.77
C GLU A 136 -5.18 0.07 8.40
N PHE A 137 -4.71 -0.70 7.41
CA PHE A 137 -5.33 -0.76 6.09
C PHE A 137 -6.74 -1.38 6.15
N ASP A 138 -6.93 -2.47 6.90
CA ASP A 138 -8.24 -3.08 7.11
C ASP A 138 -9.22 -2.08 7.77
N ASN A 139 -8.78 -1.33 8.77
CA ASN A 139 -9.56 -0.27 9.40
C ASN A 139 -9.91 0.87 8.43
N LEU A 140 -8.97 1.24 7.54
CA LEU A 140 -9.21 2.24 6.50
C LEU A 140 -10.29 1.77 5.52
N LEU A 141 -10.23 0.52 5.06
CA LEU A 141 -11.24 -0.06 4.18
C LEU A 141 -12.62 -0.08 4.86
N LEU A 142 -12.68 -0.52 6.13
CA LEU A 142 -13.93 -0.55 6.88
C LEU A 142 -14.55 0.84 7.05
N LYS A 143 -13.73 1.85 7.39
CA LYS A 143 -14.19 3.25 7.46
C LYS A 143 -14.69 3.74 6.11
N THR A 144 -14.01 3.38 5.02
CA THR A 144 -14.40 3.74 3.66
C THR A 144 -15.76 3.13 3.30
N PHE A 145 -15.94 1.83 3.56
CA PHE A 145 -17.25 1.18 3.33
C PHE A 145 -18.34 1.76 4.21
N THR A 146 -18.09 1.99 5.50
CA THR A 146 -19.07 2.61 6.40
C THR A 146 -19.56 3.97 5.87
N LYS A 147 -18.64 4.79 5.36
CA LYS A 147 -19.00 6.10 4.78
C LYS A 147 -19.84 5.95 3.53
N LEU A 148 -19.47 5.05 2.61
CA LEU A 148 -20.22 4.81 1.37
C LEU A 148 -21.59 4.19 1.65
N VAL A 149 -21.68 3.23 2.58
CA VAL A 149 -22.98 2.64 2.99
C VAL A 149 -23.89 3.69 3.62
N LYS A 150 -23.35 4.53 4.52
CA LYS A 150 -24.13 5.62 5.15
C LYS A 150 -24.65 6.60 4.09
N GLU A 151 -23.84 6.92 3.10
CA GLU A 151 -24.23 7.79 1.99
C GLU A 151 -25.32 7.13 1.14
N GLY A 152 -25.17 5.84 0.77
CA GLY A 152 -26.19 5.11 0.02
C GLY A 152 -27.53 5.01 0.77
N MET A 153 -27.51 4.83 2.09
CA MET A 153 -28.73 4.89 2.93
C MET A 153 -29.36 6.29 2.92
N SER A 154 -28.56 7.34 3.00
CA SER A 154 -29.05 8.73 3.01
C SER A 154 -29.66 9.17 1.69
N THR A 155 -29.20 8.60 0.58
CA THR A 155 -29.69 8.89 -0.78
C THR A 155 -30.85 7.96 -1.21
N GLY A 156 -31.21 6.98 -0.39
CA GLY A 156 -32.23 5.99 -0.73
C GLY A 156 -31.75 4.91 -1.71
N GLU A 157 -30.45 4.80 -1.96
CA GLU A 157 -29.87 3.72 -2.76
C GLU A 157 -29.88 2.39 -2.00
N PHE A 158 -29.69 2.45 -0.68
CA PHE A 158 -29.74 1.31 0.26
C PHE A 158 -30.85 1.48 1.28
N GLU A 159 -31.41 0.37 1.77
CA GLU A 159 -32.37 0.41 2.88
C GLU A 159 -31.76 1.04 4.14
N PRO A 160 -32.55 1.84 4.90
CA PRO A 160 -32.09 2.41 6.16
C PRO A 160 -31.73 1.32 7.18
N GLY A 161 -30.60 1.50 7.90
CA GLY A 161 -30.13 0.54 8.87
C GLY A 161 -28.87 1.00 9.59
N ASP A 162 -28.19 0.08 10.25
CA ASP A 162 -26.88 0.31 10.86
C ASP A 162 -25.78 0.22 9.78
N ALA A 163 -25.29 1.39 9.37
CA ALA A 163 -24.26 1.48 8.33
C ALA A 163 -22.93 0.81 8.73
N LEU A 164 -22.58 0.81 10.03
CA LEU A 164 -21.35 0.17 10.51
C LEU A 164 -21.51 -1.36 10.47
N ALA A 165 -22.62 -1.89 10.97
CA ALA A 165 -22.89 -3.32 10.91
C ALA A 165 -22.96 -3.82 9.46
N THR A 166 -23.62 -3.09 8.57
CA THR A 166 -23.67 -3.40 7.13
C THR A 166 -22.28 -3.39 6.50
N ALA A 167 -21.45 -2.40 6.84
CA ALA A 167 -20.07 -2.32 6.33
C ALA A 167 -19.20 -3.49 6.82
N HIS A 168 -19.38 -3.96 8.06
CA HIS A 168 -18.71 -5.16 8.56
C HIS A 168 -19.10 -6.39 7.76
N VAL A 169 -20.39 -6.60 7.48
CA VAL A 169 -20.86 -7.73 6.66
C VAL A 169 -20.24 -7.68 5.26
N LEU A 170 -20.25 -6.51 4.61
CA LEU A 170 -19.60 -6.33 3.32
C LEU A 170 -18.09 -6.64 3.38
N PHE A 171 -17.42 -6.14 4.40
CA PHE A 171 -16.00 -6.34 4.61
C PHE A 171 -15.65 -7.84 4.77
N ASP A 172 -16.44 -8.58 5.52
CA ASP A 172 -16.24 -10.02 5.75
C ASP A 172 -16.55 -10.85 4.49
N CYS A 173 -17.63 -10.53 3.78
CA CYS A 173 -17.97 -11.20 2.52
C CYS A 173 -16.89 -11.04 1.43
N LEU A 174 -16.09 -9.98 1.51
CA LEU A 174 -15.09 -9.62 0.50
C LEU A 174 -13.65 -10.02 0.88
N ILE A 175 -13.50 -10.91 1.86
CA ILE A 175 -12.20 -11.38 2.37
C ILE A 175 -11.27 -11.89 1.26
N LEU A 176 -11.81 -12.52 0.22
CA LEU A 176 -11.03 -13.01 -0.92
C LEU A 176 -10.29 -11.91 -1.69
N ILE A 177 -10.80 -10.67 -1.68
CA ILE A 177 -10.25 -9.56 -2.45
C ILE A 177 -9.13 -8.87 -1.69
N ARG A 178 -9.21 -8.85 -0.36
CA ARG A 178 -8.26 -8.13 0.51
C ARG A 178 -7.13 -9.00 1.08
N THR A 179 -7.17 -10.31 0.86
CA THR A 179 -6.22 -11.24 1.46
C THR A 179 -5.22 -11.78 0.42
N PRO A 180 -3.98 -11.23 0.36
CA PRO A 180 -3.02 -11.50 -0.72
C PRO A 180 -2.71 -12.97 -0.95
N HIS A 181 -2.52 -13.77 0.11
CA HIS A 181 -2.17 -15.19 -0.05
C HIS A 181 -3.25 -16.04 -0.71
N LEU A 182 -4.52 -15.61 -0.69
CA LEU A 182 -5.61 -16.31 -1.34
C LEU A 182 -5.54 -16.24 -2.88
N TYR A 183 -4.79 -15.28 -3.43
CA TYR A 183 -4.59 -15.13 -4.87
C TYR A 183 -3.70 -16.22 -5.47
N GLN A 184 -2.91 -16.92 -4.66
CA GLN A 184 -2.03 -18.00 -5.10
C GLN A 184 -2.65 -19.39 -4.99
N GLN A 185 -3.86 -19.52 -4.43
CA GLN A 185 -4.52 -20.82 -4.30
C GLN A 185 -5.04 -21.31 -5.65
N GLU A 186 -4.62 -22.51 -6.05
CA GLU A 186 -5.09 -23.16 -7.26
C GLU A 186 -6.62 -23.29 -7.30
N GLY A 187 -7.22 -23.10 -8.48
CA GLY A 187 -8.66 -23.21 -8.70
C GLY A 187 -9.48 -21.98 -8.25
N ARG A 188 -8.87 -20.94 -7.72
CA ARG A 188 -9.54 -19.68 -7.38
C ARG A 188 -9.17 -18.57 -8.35
N GLU A 189 -9.78 -18.60 -9.53
CA GLU A 189 -9.64 -17.48 -10.48
C GLU A 189 -10.47 -16.28 -10.04
N LEU A 190 -9.90 -15.44 -9.17
CA LEU A 190 -10.47 -14.12 -8.91
C LEU A 190 -10.12 -13.22 -10.11
N ASN A 191 -11.13 -12.54 -10.65
CA ASN A 191 -10.98 -11.56 -11.72
C ASN A 191 -12.01 -10.42 -11.54
N GLU A 192 -11.84 -9.32 -12.26
CA GLU A 192 -12.72 -8.15 -12.15
C GLU A 192 -14.20 -8.51 -12.42
N LYS A 193 -14.48 -9.36 -13.40
CA LYS A 193 -15.87 -9.79 -13.71
C LYS A 193 -16.52 -10.46 -12.50
N ARG A 194 -15.77 -11.31 -11.79
CA ARG A 194 -16.25 -11.98 -10.58
C ARG A 194 -16.45 -11.00 -9.44
N ILE A 195 -15.51 -10.07 -9.23
CA ILE A 195 -15.63 -8.99 -8.22
C ILE A 195 -16.89 -8.16 -8.46
N ARG A 196 -17.09 -7.69 -9.71
CA ARG A 196 -18.28 -6.93 -10.09
C ARG A 196 -19.57 -7.75 -9.89
N GLY A 197 -19.52 -9.06 -10.14
CA GLY A 197 -20.62 -9.98 -9.87
C GLY A 197 -20.96 -10.07 -8.37
N MET A 198 -19.94 -10.18 -7.51
CA MET A 198 -20.10 -10.22 -6.06
C MET A 198 -20.72 -8.91 -5.53
N VAL A 199 -20.19 -7.77 -5.95
CA VAL A 199 -20.70 -6.44 -5.54
C VAL A 199 -22.15 -6.26 -5.96
N ARG A 200 -22.52 -6.61 -7.20
CA ARG A 200 -23.90 -6.54 -7.67
C ARG A 200 -24.85 -7.48 -6.89
N PHE A 201 -24.37 -8.66 -6.52
CA PHE A 201 -25.16 -9.57 -5.69
C PHE A 201 -25.41 -8.99 -4.29
N LEU A 202 -24.37 -8.48 -3.63
CA LEU A 202 -24.48 -7.84 -2.33
C LEU A 202 -25.33 -6.55 -2.41
N GLY A 203 -25.20 -5.76 -3.47
CA GLY A 203 -26.02 -4.56 -3.69
C GLY A 203 -27.50 -4.82 -3.81
N ARG A 204 -27.93 -6.05 -4.21
CA ARG A 204 -29.35 -6.45 -4.16
C ARG A 204 -29.83 -6.75 -2.75
N ALA A 205 -28.96 -7.22 -1.88
CA ALA A 205 -29.25 -7.49 -0.48
C ALA A 205 -29.28 -6.21 0.37
N LEU A 206 -28.81 -5.09 -0.18
CA LEU A 206 -28.86 -3.77 0.48
C LEU A 206 -30.08 -2.93 0.11
N LYS A 207 -30.92 -3.43 -0.81
CA LYS A 207 -32.18 -2.82 -1.27
C LYS A 207 -33.37 -3.47 -0.59
#